data_3ce8abb23b138bd6c7688ba7c267a361
#
_entry.id   3ce8abb23b138bd6c7688ba7c267a361
#
_cell.length_a   1.000
_cell.length_b   1.000
_cell.length_c   1.000
_cell.angle_alpha   90.00
_cell.angle_beta   90.00
_cell.angle_gamma   90.00
#
_symmetry.space_group_name_H-M   'P 1'
#
loop_
_entity.id
_entity.type
_entity.pdbx_description
1 polymer ?
#
loop_
_entity_poly.entity_id
_entity_poly.type
_entity_poly.pdbx_seq_one_letter_code
_entity_poly.pdbx_strand_id
1 'polypeptide(L)'
;MYNKIFSKICLISLILSACSTSYGPLNFMGGYEEKRIGKDMMEVKFYGNQHTSKEKVSQLLLYRCAELTKQHGFDFFVVLKDQSYEEELTNSPTINQPFRTVESESVGVRTVVSPDLTMNTTSKNSVGVYVIGMFKEGSKDYSQYKKSHIKAKRILKDYKNYIK
;
A
#
# COMPACT_ATOMS: atom_id res chain seq x y z
N MET A 1 -2.06 -42.87 11.75
CA MET A 1 -2.63 -42.21 10.57
C MET A 1 -2.96 -40.76 10.79
N TYR A 2 -3.37 -40.34 11.97
CA TYR A 2 -3.75 -38.93 12.28
C TYR A 2 -2.62 -37.89 12.15
N ASN A 3 -1.38 -38.21 12.49
CA ASN A 3 -0.26 -37.27 12.49
C ASN A 3 0.16 -36.74 11.10
N LYS A 4 -0.10 -37.47 10.01
CA LYS A 4 0.26 -37.05 8.66
C LYS A 4 -0.76 -36.07 8.06
N ILE A 5 -2.01 -36.12 8.51
CA ILE A 5 -3.08 -35.21 8.05
C ILE A 5 -2.95 -33.87 8.74
N PHE A 6 -2.64 -33.84 10.06
CA PHE A 6 -2.38 -32.60 10.80
C PHE A 6 -1.19 -31.82 10.27
N SER A 7 -0.11 -32.51 9.88
CA SER A 7 1.07 -31.88 9.28
C SER A 7 0.79 -31.21 7.92
N LYS A 8 -0.10 -31.80 7.11
CA LYS A 8 -0.48 -31.23 5.81
C LYS A 8 -1.43 -30.04 5.94
N ILE A 9 -2.32 -30.05 6.94
CA ILE A 9 -3.25 -28.93 7.21
C ILE A 9 -2.49 -27.72 7.76
N CYS A 10 -1.48 -27.93 8.61
CA CYS A 10 -0.64 -26.86 9.15
C CYS A 10 0.23 -26.20 8.06
N LEU A 11 0.66 -26.94 7.03
CA LEU A 11 1.45 -26.41 5.93
C LEU A 11 0.64 -25.53 4.97
N ILE A 12 -0.67 -25.83 4.81
CA ILE A 12 -1.58 -25.05 3.93
C ILE A 12 -1.95 -23.71 4.59
N SER A 13 -2.00 -23.65 5.92
CA SER A 13 -2.32 -22.44 6.69
C SER A 13 -1.25 -21.33 6.57
N LEU A 14 0.00 -21.66 6.19
CA LEU A 14 1.10 -20.70 6.08
C LEU A 14 1.10 -19.88 4.77
N ILE A 15 0.29 -20.26 3.78
CA ILE A 15 0.33 -19.63 2.44
C ILE A 15 -0.61 -18.43 2.32
N LEU A 16 -1.50 -18.19 3.30
CA LEU A 16 -2.54 -17.16 3.22
C LEU A 16 -2.09 -15.74 3.62
N SER A 17 -0.84 -15.55 4.04
CA SER A 17 -0.34 -14.22 4.45
C SER A 17 0.40 -13.43 3.36
N ALA A 18 0.43 -13.90 2.11
CA ALA A 18 1.28 -13.37 1.05
C ALA A 18 0.67 -12.23 0.21
N CYS A 19 -0.56 -11.76 0.50
CA CYS A 19 -1.26 -10.80 -0.37
C CYS A 19 -1.12 -9.33 0.04
N SER A 20 -0.47 -8.99 1.17
CA SER A 20 -0.25 -7.59 1.53
C SER A 20 0.93 -7.00 0.77
N THR A 21 0.91 -5.68 0.54
CA THR A 21 2.03 -4.97 -0.09
C THR A 21 3.33 -5.24 0.66
N SER A 22 4.35 -5.73 -0.04
CA SER A 22 5.69 -5.89 0.52
C SER A 22 6.40 -4.54 0.63
N TYR A 23 7.30 -4.42 1.62
CA TYR A 23 8.11 -3.22 1.76
C TYR A 23 9.23 -3.21 0.72
N GLY A 24 9.19 -2.24 -0.21
CA GLY A 24 10.16 -2.08 -1.29
C GLY A 24 9.87 -0.84 -2.14
N PRO A 25 10.71 -0.53 -3.13
CA PRO A 25 10.43 0.49 -4.12
C PRO A 25 9.10 0.23 -4.85
N LEU A 26 8.46 1.29 -5.30
CA LEU A 26 7.18 1.22 -6.01
C LEU A 26 7.24 0.26 -7.19
N ASN A 27 6.30 -0.68 -7.23
CA ASN A 27 6.08 -1.64 -8.30
C ASN A 27 4.57 -1.91 -8.47
N PHE A 28 4.18 -2.86 -9.32
CA PHE A 28 2.76 -3.18 -9.58
C PHE A 28 1.98 -3.68 -8.36
N MET A 29 2.67 -4.13 -7.29
CA MET A 29 2.04 -4.56 -6.03
C MET A 29 1.96 -3.45 -4.98
N GLY A 30 2.44 -2.24 -5.30
CA GLY A 30 2.60 -1.11 -4.39
C GLY A 30 4.06 -0.89 -3.97
N GLY A 31 4.30 -0.16 -2.89
CA GLY A 31 5.64 0.16 -2.42
C GLY A 31 5.86 1.65 -2.21
N TYR A 32 7.10 2.06 -1.97
CA TYR A 32 7.43 3.45 -1.68
C TYR A 32 8.04 4.20 -2.87
N GLU A 33 7.80 5.50 -2.88
CA GLU A 33 8.38 6.50 -3.76
C GLU A 33 8.80 7.72 -2.93
N GLU A 34 9.92 8.34 -3.27
CA GLU A 34 10.38 9.55 -2.60
C GLU A 34 10.82 10.62 -3.58
N LYS A 35 10.59 11.87 -3.19
CA LYS A 35 11.01 13.05 -3.96
C LYS A 35 11.62 14.07 -3.02
N ARG A 36 12.83 14.54 -3.36
CA ARG A 36 13.45 15.66 -2.65
C ARG A 36 12.78 16.96 -3.05
N ILE A 37 12.29 17.72 -2.06
CA ILE A 37 11.59 18.99 -2.26
C ILE A 37 12.33 20.19 -1.66
N GLY A 38 13.38 19.92 -0.88
CA GLY A 38 14.22 20.95 -0.27
C GLY A 38 15.56 20.38 0.18
N LYS A 39 16.38 21.21 0.83
CA LYS A 39 17.71 20.80 1.32
C LYS A 39 17.58 19.63 2.28
N ASP A 40 16.69 19.76 3.26
CA ASP A 40 16.49 18.81 4.37
C ASP A 40 15.02 18.36 4.42
N MET A 41 14.32 18.43 3.26
CA MET A 41 12.89 18.12 3.13
C MET A 41 12.65 17.11 2.02
N MET A 42 11.79 16.15 2.29
CA MET A 42 11.37 15.12 1.32
C MET A 42 9.85 14.92 1.35
N GLU A 43 9.29 14.64 0.20
CA GLU A 43 7.98 14.03 0.06
C GLU A 43 8.20 12.52 -0.06
N VAL A 44 7.50 11.76 0.77
CA VAL A 44 7.59 10.30 0.81
C VAL A 44 6.19 9.73 0.65
N LYS A 45 6.02 8.80 -0.28
CA LYS A 45 4.76 8.12 -0.55
C LYS A 45 4.90 6.63 -0.31
N PHE A 46 3.82 6.01 0.11
CA PHE A 46 3.69 4.56 0.17
C PHE A 46 2.34 4.14 -0.38
N TYR A 47 2.36 3.35 -1.44
CA TYR A 47 1.18 2.83 -2.12
C TYR A 47 0.85 1.44 -1.56
N GLY A 48 -0.26 1.34 -0.87
CA GLY A 48 -0.84 0.05 -0.48
C GLY A 48 -1.64 -0.56 -1.62
N ASN A 49 -1.87 -1.85 -1.56
CA ASN A 49 -2.85 -2.53 -2.42
C ASN A 49 -4.16 -2.76 -1.64
N GLN A 50 -5.16 -3.36 -2.29
CA GLN A 50 -6.48 -3.65 -1.71
C GLN A 50 -6.46 -4.54 -0.44
N HIS A 51 -5.34 -5.21 -0.15
CA HIS A 51 -5.14 -6.07 1.02
C HIS A 51 -4.29 -5.41 2.11
N THR A 52 -3.90 -4.14 1.92
CA THR A 52 -3.04 -3.41 2.84
C THR A 52 -3.85 -2.34 3.58
N SER A 53 -4.01 -2.50 4.89
CA SER A 53 -4.76 -1.54 5.69
C SER A 53 -4.07 -0.18 5.74
N LYS A 54 -4.84 0.86 6.01
CA LYS A 54 -4.35 2.23 6.18
C LYS A 54 -3.30 2.34 7.27
N GLU A 55 -3.49 1.61 8.38
CA GLU A 55 -2.54 1.56 9.50
C GLU A 55 -1.22 0.94 9.06
N LYS A 56 -1.28 -0.14 8.26
CA LYS A 56 -0.08 -0.79 7.72
C LYS A 56 0.66 0.14 6.77
N VAL A 57 -0.05 0.84 5.87
CA VAL A 57 0.52 1.86 4.97
C VAL A 57 1.24 2.94 5.78
N SER A 58 0.60 3.48 6.83
CA SER A 58 1.20 4.50 7.69
C SER A 58 2.46 4.02 8.40
N GLN A 59 2.47 2.77 8.86
CA GLN A 59 3.64 2.17 9.51
C GLN A 59 4.81 2.01 8.54
N LEU A 60 4.55 1.51 7.32
CA LEU A 60 5.56 1.33 6.28
C LEU A 60 6.09 2.68 5.79
N LEU A 61 5.23 3.68 5.66
CA LEU A 61 5.61 5.06 5.33
C LEU A 61 6.50 5.69 6.40
N LEU A 62 6.13 5.58 7.69
CA LEU A 62 6.96 6.06 8.80
C LEU A 62 8.33 5.38 8.83
N TYR A 63 8.37 4.08 8.55
CA TYR A 63 9.62 3.36 8.46
C TYR A 63 10.50 3.90 7.33
N ARG A 64 9.93 4.15 6.13
CA ARG A 64 10.69 4.75 5.02
C ARG A 64 11.20 6.15 5.34
N CYS A 65 10.40 6.99 5.99
CA CYS A 65 10.82 8.29 6.48
C CYS A 65 12.04 8.20 7.42
N ALA A 66 12.04 7.21 8.32
CA ALA A 66 13.16 6.97 9.23
C ALA A 66 14.42 6.46 8.52
N GLU A 67 14.29 5.58 7.52
CA GLU A 67 15.42 5.15 6.68
C GLU A 67 16.06 6.34 5.95
N LEU A 68 15.24 7.13 5.26
CA LEU A 68 15.70 8.33 4.53
C LEU A 68 16.40 9.31 5.46
N THR A 69 15.84 9.52 6.66
CA THR A 69 16.46 10.37 7.68
C THR A 69 17.86 9.90 8.02
N LYS A 70 18.06 8.60 8.21
CA LYS A 70 19.40 8.04 8.51
C LYS A 70 20.30 8.02 7.29
N GLN A 71 19.79 7.71 6.11
CA GLN A 71 20.55 7.72 4.85
C GLN A 71 21.12 9.11 4.53
N HIS A 72 20.37 10.16 4.85
CA HIS A 72 20.80 11.55 4.67
C HIS A 72 21.63 12.11 5.85
N GLY A 73 21.98 11.28 6.84
CA GLY A 73 22.85 11.65 7.96
C GLY A 73 22.16 12.46 9.05
N PHE A 74 20.84 12.44 9.12
CA PHE A 74 20.04 13.07 10.17
C PHE A 74 19.63 12.08 11.27
N ASP A 75 19.16 12.59 12.39
CA ASP A 75 18.76 11.78 13.55
C ASP A 75 17.26 11.81 13.80
N PHE A 76 16.61 12.90 13.42
CA PHE A 76 15.21 13.18 13.66
C PHE A 76 14.53 13.64 12.37
N PHE A 77 13.24 13.37 12.29
CA PHE A 77 12.36 13.98 11.30
C PHE A 77 11.06 14.46 11.98
N VAL A 78 10.37 15.34 11.31
CA VAL A 78 9.03 15.81 11.65
C VAL A 78 8.14 15.68 10.43
N VAL A 79 6.91 15.23 10.61
CA VAL A 79 5.89 15.25 9.55
C VAL A 79 5.31 16.67 9.49
N LEU A 80 5.66 17.40 8.43
CA LEU A 80 5.21 18.77 8.19
C LEU A 80 3.80 18.79 7.58
N LYS A 81 3.49 17.81 6.74
CA LYS A 81 2.17 17.62 6.13
C LYS A 81 1.88 16.14 6.00
N ASP A 82 0.65 15.76 6.31
CA ASP A 82 0.05 14.47 5.97
C ASP A 82 -1.01 14.73 4.89
N GLN A 83 -0.79 14.13 3.71
CA GLN A 83 -1.63 14.25 2.53
C GLN A 83 -2.12 12.86 2.08
N SER A 84 -2.17 11.91 3.00
CA SER A 84 -2.61 10.54 2.73
C SER A 84 -4.07 10.50 2.28
N TYR A 85 -4.39 9.59 1.35
CA TYR A 85 -5.72 9.45 0.76
C TYR A 85 -6.04 7.99 0.43
N GLU A 86 -7.28 7.74 0.06
CA GLU A 86 -7.74 6.45 -0.44
C GLU A 86 -8.11 6.59 -1.93
N GLU A 87 -7.62 5.68 -2.77
CA GLU A 87 -7.99 5.57 -4.17
C GLU A 87 -9.06 4.50 -4.34
N GLU A 88 -10.14 4.84 -5.02
CA GLU A 88 -11.15 3.87 -5.43
C GLU A 88 -10.84 3.39 -6.86
N LEU A 89 -10.50 2.10 -6.98
CA LEU A 89 -10.31 1.46 -8.26
C LEU A 89 -11.60 0.77 -8.67
N THR A 90 -12.32 1.36 -9.61
CA THR A 90 -13.50 0.73 -10.21
C THR A 90 -13.03 -0.15 -11.37
N ASN A 91 -12.90 -1.43 -11.12
CA ASN A 91 -12.71 -2.41 -12.19
C ASN A 91 -14.07 -2.69 -12.82
N SER A 92 -14.46 -1.86 -13.79
CA SER A 92 -15.58 -2.18 -14.67
C SER A 92 -15.07 -3.04 -15.81
N PRO A 93 -15.41 -4.32 -15.90
CA PRO A 93 -15.23 -5.03 -17.13
C PRO A 93 -16.21 -4.44 -18.14
N THR A 94 -15.74 -3.50 -18.95
CA THR A 94 -16.53 -3.00 -20.09
C THR A 94 -16.58 -4.10 -21.13
N ILE A 95 -17.57 -4.96 -21.06
CA ILE A 95 -17.90 -5.84 -22.17
C ILE A 95 -18.72 -5.01 -23.15
N ASN A 96 -18.04 -4.14 -23.91
CA ASN A 96 -18.61 -3.57 -25.14
C ASN A 96 -18.59 -4.65 -26.24
N GLN A 97 -19.45 -5.65 -26.11
CA GLN A 97 -19.82 -6.49 -27.24
C GLN A 97 -21.24 -6.11 -27.65
N PRO A 98 -21.42 -5.50 -28.84
CA PRO A 98 -22.76 -5.33 -29.36
C PRO A 98 -23.38 -6.72 -29.57
N PHE A 99 -24.61 -6.88 -29.12
CA PHE A 99 -25.44 -8.04 -29.36
C PHE A 99 -25.34 -8.42 -30.85
N ARG A 100 -24.75 -9.59 -31.16
CA ARG A 100 -24.95 -10.21 -32.48
C ARG A 100 -26.18 -11.06 -32.35
N THR A 101 -27.28 -10.58 -32.93
CA THR A 101 -28.42 -11.38 -33.29
C THR A 101 -27.97 -12.32 -34.42
N VAL A 102 -27.79 -13.59 -34.12
CA VAL A 102 -27.63 -14.59 -35.14
C VAL A 102 -29.03 -15.03 -35.52
N GLU A 103 -29.55 -14.50 -36.63
CA GLU A 103 -30.74 -15.03 -37.27
C GLU A 103 -30.37 -16.38 -37.93
N SER A 104 -30.83 -17.46 -37.32
CA SER A 104 -30.79 -18.77 -37.91
C SER A 104 -32.21 -19.14 -38.33
N GLU A 105 -32.42 -19.29 -39.64
CA GLU A 105 -33.70 -19.47 -40.31
C GLU A 105 -34.37 -20.85 -40.08
N SER A 106 -34.06 -21.61 -39.07
CA SER A 106 -34.67 -22.95 -39.00
C SER A 106 -35.06 -23.52 -37.65
N VAL A 107 -34.87 -22.83 -36.49
CA VAL A 107 -35.44 -23.35 -35.23
C VAL A 107 -35.65 -22.20 -34.26
N GLY A 108 -36.88 -22.10 -33.74
CA GLY A 108 -37.45 -21.18 -32.77
C GLY A 108 -36.50 -20.32 -31.95
N VAL A 109 -36.85 -19.03 -31.84
CA VAL A 109 -36.16 -18.00 -31.08
C VAL A 109 -35.89 -18.48 -29.64
N ARG A 110 -34.67 -18.90 -29.34
CA ARG A 110 -34.18 -19.00 -27.96
C ARG A 110 -33.49 -17.68 -27.60
N THR A 111 -34.19 -16.86 -26.85
CA THR A 111 -33.59 -15.73 -26.19
C THR A 111 -32.61 -16.27 -25.15
N VAL A 112 -31.33 -16.31 -25.46
CA VAL A 112 -30.28 -16.56 -24.47
C VAL A 112 -30.11 -15.23 -23.72
N VAL A 113 -30.76 -15.09 -22.58
CA VAL A 113 -30.48 -14.03 -21.63
C VAL A 113 -29.11 -14.38 -21.04
N SER A 114 -28.05 -13.75 -21.52
CA SER A 114 -26.78 -13.74 -20.81
C SER A 114 -27.00 -13.05 -19.47
N PRO A 115 -26.66 -13.66 -18.33
CA PRO A 115 -26.73 -12.96 -17.07
C PRO A 115 -25.80 -11.76 -17.15
N ASP A 116 -26.34 -10.59 -16.86
CA ASP A 116 -25.60 -9.34 -16.73
C ASP A 116 -24.69 -9.44 -15.51
N LEU A 117 -23.47 -9.94 -15.71
CA LEU A 117 -22.44 -10.05 -14.70
C LEU A 117 -21.69 -8.72 -14.60
N THR A 118 -22.42 -7.65 -14.34
CA THR A 118 -21.83 -6.40 -13.86
C THR A 118 -21.42 -6.56 -12.39
N MET A 119 -20.36 -7.32 -12.14
CA MET A 119 -19.68 -7.25 -10.86
C MET A 119 -18.83 -5.97 -10.83
N ASN A 120 -19.46 -4.87 -10.42
CA ASN A 120 -18.73 -3.66 -10.03
C ASN A 120 -17.98 -3.96 -8.73
N THR A 121 -16.79 -4.54 -8.85
CA THR A 121 -15.91 -4.71 -7.70
C THR A 121 -15.14 -3.41 -7.51
N THR A 122 -15.58 -2.60 -6.57
CA THR A 122 -14.83 -1.41 -6.14
C THR A 122 -13.79 -1.87 -5.13
N SER A 123 -12.52 -1.75 -5.45
CA SER A 123 -11.43 -1.95 -4.51
C SER A 123 -10.88 -0.59 -4.05
N LYS A 124 -10.50 -0.50 -2.76
CA LYS A 124 -9.90 0.71 -2.20
C LYS A 124 -8.45 0.45 -1.87
N ASN A 125 -7.57 1.29 -2.38
CA ASN A 125 -6.16 1.28 -2.03
C ASN A 125 -5.84 2.48 -1.14
N SER A 126 -5.12 2.26 -0.06
CA SER A 126 -4.64 3.36 0.79
C SER A 126 -3.30 3.86 0.29
N VAL A 127 -3.16 5.17 0.13
CA VAL A 127 -1.91 5.83 -0.24
C VAL A 127 -1.49 6.76 0.89
N GLY A 128 -0.36 6.48 1.51
CA GLY A 128 0.25 7.35 2.51
C GLY A 128 1.16 8.37 1.85
N VAL A 129 1.03 9.65 2.21
CA VAL A 129 1.86 10.74 1.66
C VAL A 129 2.29 11.66 2.79
N TYR A 130 3.59 11.69 3.12
CA TYR A 130 4.17 12.58 4.11
C TYR A 130 5.17 13.54 3.48
N VAL A 131 5.07 14.81 3.87
CA VAL A 131 6.15 15.76 3.69
C VAL A 131 6.91 15.84 5.00
N ILE A 132 8.19 15.48 4.97
CA ILE A 132 9.04 15.46 6.18
C ILE A 132 10.15 16.50 6.10
N GLY A 133 10.48 17.07 7.26
CA GLY A 133 11.70 17.85 7.50
C GLY A 133 12.66 17.03 8.36
N MET A 134 13.94 16.97 7.99
CA MET A 134 14.97 16.16 8.65
C MET A 134 16.02 17.05 9.33
N PHE A 135 16.50 16.68 10.52
CA PHE A 135 17.48 17.48 11.25
C PHE A 135 18.32 16.65 12.22
N LYS A 136 19.42 17.25 12.66
CA LYS A 136 20.33 16.67 13.67
C LYS A 136 19.94 17.10 15.08
N GLU A 137 20.32 16.30 16.04
CA GLU A 137 20.24 16.66 17.46
C GLU A 137 21.03 17.96 17.72
N GLY A 138 20.45 18.88 18.51
CA GLY A 138 21.07 20.17 18.84
C GLY A 138 21.01 21.24 17.75
N SER A 139 20.41 20.98 16.58
CA SER A 139 20.16 22.01 15.56
C SER A 139 19.07 23.01 16.01
N LYS A 140 18.95 24.14 15.31
CA LYS A 140 17.87 25.12 15.55
C LYS A 140 16.49 24.47 15.37
N ASP A 141 16.33 23.65 14.34
CA ASP A 141 15.09 22.93 14.02
C ASP A 141 14.72 21.91 15.11
N TYR A 142 15.73 21.29 15.75
CA TYR A 142 15.50 20.39 16.89
C TYR A 142 14.78 21.11 18.03
N SER A 143 15.18 22.35 18.32
CA SER A 143 14.54 23.17 19.38
C SER A 143 13.12 23.58 18.97
N GLN A 144 12.91 23.92 17.72
CA GLN A 144 11.60 24.32 17.17
C GLN A 144 10.59 23.17 17.20
N TYR A 145 11.00 21.97 16.84
CA TYR A 145 10.13 20.78 16.73
C TYR A 145 10.22 19.85 17.94
N LYS A 146 10.70 20.31 19.08
CA LYS A 146 10.96 19.49 20.27
C LYS A 146 9.78 18.62 20.73
N LYS A 147 8.54 19.06 20.51
CA LYS A 147 7.32 18.32 20.88
C LYS A 147 6.80 17.35 19.82
N SER A 148 7.20 17.51 18.56
CA SER A 148 6.65 16.78 17.43
C SER A 148 7.68 15.98 16.63
N HIS A 149 8.95 16.04 17.00
CA HIS A 149 10.00 15.30 16.29
C HIS A 149 9.94 13.79 16.60
N ILE A 150 10.31 13.03 15.61
CA ILE A 150 10.36 11.58 15.67
C ILE A 150 11.82 11.14 15.53
N LYS A 151 12.31 10.32 16.48
CA LYS A 151 13.66 9.76 16.42
C LYS A 151 13.72 8.60 15.44
N ALA A 152 14.44 8.76 14.32
CA ALA A 152 14.51 7.78 13.26
C ALA A 152 14.96 6.38 13.76
N LYS A 153 16.01 6.31 14.59
CA LYS A 153 16.51 5.05 15.17
C LYS A 153 15.43 4.29 15.96
N ARG A 154 14.50 5.00 16.62
CA ARG A 154 13.41 4.37 17.37
C ARG A 154 12.43 3.70 16.41
N ILE A 155 11.98 4.38 15.37
CA ILE A 155 11.06 3.83 14.36
C ILE A 155 11.69 2.60 13.68
N LEU A 156 12.96 2.70 13.27
CA LEU A 156 13.66 1.56 12.63
C LEU A 156 13.75 0.33 13.54
N LYS A 157 13.88 0.53 14.87
CA LYS A 157 13.89 -0.56 15.84
C LYS A 157 12.48 -1.15 16.03
N ASP A 158 11.49 -0.29 16.28
CA ASP A 158 10.15 -0.69 16.69
C ASP A 158 9.39 -1.37 15.55
N TYR A 159 9.61 -0.94 14.30
CA TYR A 159 8.92 -1.47 13.11
C TYR A 159 9.70 -2.50 12.31
N LYS A 160 10.93 -2.86 12.70
CA LYS A 160 11.77 -3.84 11.97
C LYS A 160 11.06 -5.17 11.67
N ASN A 161 10.24 -5.64 12.59
CA ASN A 161 9.52 -6.91 12.43
C ASN A 161 8.27 -6.81 11.55
N TYR A 162 7.80 -5.60 11.24
CA TYR A 162 6.61 -5.37 10.41
C TYR A 162 6.93 -5.29 8.91
N ILE A 163 8.23 -5.25 8.54
CA ILE A 163 8.69 -5.08 7.16
C ILE A 163 9.04 -6.40 6.48
N LYS A 164 8.97 -7.49 7.21
CA LYS A 164 9.26 -8.84 6.70
C LYS A 164 8.07 -9.44 5.97
#